data_e007c6b1da7e0ddd488d90badf3397b6
#
_entry.id   e007c6b1da7e0ddd488d90badf3397b6
#
_cell.length_a   1.000
_cell.length_b   1.000
_cell.length_c   1.000
_cell.angle_alpha   90.00
_cell.angle_beta   90.00
_cell.angle_gamma   90.00
#
_symmetry.space_group_name_H-M   'P 1'
#
loop_
_entity.id
_entity.type
_entity.pdbx_description
1 polymer ?
#
loop_
_entity_poly.entity_id
_entity_poly.type
_entity_poly.pdbx_seq_one_letter_code
_entity_poly.pdbx_strand_id
1 'polypeptide(L)'
;SIRNYEAAIADLEKAASLIQGTADQIEPDGMPNAQNIPLSSLHSNVWYHLGLAYYLSKQYEEAYRAYLQCRESGDNYDNIVSSTHWLYLIQLRLGNPERADSLLAPIQKEGVVIENQSYADLCQLYKGWISPDTLLQASPGNPSNDAVNYGLASWYLHQGDSSKGIQLLEALVAGKAYTSFGYLAAEGDLMHYFSKGNQK
;
A
#
# COMPACT_ATOMS: atom_id res chain seq x y z
N SER A 1 4.75 -1.14 -22.76
CA SER A 1 5.47 -0.93 -21.50
C SER A 1 4.67 -1.54 -20.36
N ILE A 2 5.27 -2.32 -19.50
CA ILE A 2 4.65 -2.94 -18.32
C ILE A 2 4.17 -1.85 -17.31
N ARG A 3 4.54 -0.58 -17.53
CA ARG A 3 4.29 0.56 -16.65
C ARG A 3 3.48 1.66 -17.33
N ASN A 4 2.42 1.26 -18.00
CA ASN A 4 1.47 2.22 -18.57
C ASN A 4 0.38 2.56 -17.53
N TYR A 5 0.78 3.34 -16.52
CA TYR A 5 -0.15 3.74 -15.45
C TYR A 5 -1.33 4.57 -15.98
N GLU A 6 -1.14 5.37 -17.03
CA GLU A 6 -2.22 6.17 -17.63
C GLU A 6 -3.32 5.29 -18.20
N ALA A 7 -2.95 4.24 -18.95
CA ALA A 7 -3.95 3.30 -19.47
C ALA A 7 -4.63 2.50 -18.35
N ALA A 8 -3.86 2.06 -17.33
CA ALA A 8 -4.42 1.37 -16.18
C ALA A 8 -5.41 2.26 -15.40
N ILE A 9 -5.09 3.54 -15.20
CA ILE A 9 -5.99 4.50 -14.57
C ILE A 9 -7.26 4.63 -15.39
N ALA A 10 -7.17 4.86 -16.71
CA ALA A 10 -8.35 5.03 -17.57
C ALA A 10 -9.28 3.81 -17.54
N ASP A 11 -8.72 2.59 -17.56
CA ASP A 11 -9.51 1.36 -17.49
C ASP A 11 -10.16 1.18 -16.12
N LEU A 12 -9.42 1.48 -15.03
CA LEU A 12 -9.92 1.37 -13.66
C LEU A 12 -10.94 2.46 -13.31
N GLU A 13 -10.79 3.70 -13.80
CA GLU A 13 -11.80 4.76 -13.70
C GLU A 13 -13.10 4.34 -14.39
N LYS A 14 -13.00 3.74 -15.56
CA LYS A 14 -14.16 3.20 -16.25
C LYS A 14 -14.82 2.07 -15.44
N ALA A 15 -14.03 1.15 -14.87
CA ALA A 15 -14.55 0.10 -14.01
C ALA A 15 -15.25 0.71 -12.77
N ALA A 16 -14.63 1.70 -12.11
CA ALA A 16 -15.21 2.41 -10.98
C ALA A 16 -16.53 3.08 -11.32
N SER A 17 -16.63 3.67 -12.53
CA SER A 17 -17.90 4.24 -13.03
C SER A 17 -18.98 3.19 -13.26
N LEU A 18 -18.62 2.00 -13.73
CA LEU A 18 -19.57 0.91 -14.02
C LEU A 18 -20.13 0.25 -12.76
N ILE A 19 -19.36 0.19 -11.68
CA ILE A 19 -19.81 -0.38 -10.39
C ILE A 19 -20.63 0.60 -9.56
N GLN A 20 -20.62 1.88 -9.89
CA GLN A 20 -21.35 2.90 -9.16
C GLN A 20 -22.85 2.62 -9.12
N GLY A 21 -23.42 2.54 -7.91
CA GLY A 21 -24.84 2.25 -7.70
C GLY A 21 -25.23 0.79 -7.92
N THR A 22 -24.28 -0.10 -8.21
CA THR A 22 -24.54 -1.55 -8.27
C THR A 22 -24.37 -2.18 -6.89
N ALA A 23 -24.99 -3.34 -6.66
CA ALA A 23 -24.72 -4.14 -5.47
C ALA A 23 -23.30 -4.72 -5.58
N ASP A 24 -22.54 -4.64 -4.48
CA ASP A 24 -21.23 -5.27 -4.41
C ASP A 24 -21.35 -6.79 -4.32
N GLN A 25 -20.34 -7.50 -4.76
CA GLN A 25 -20.28 -8.96 -4.74
C GLN A 25 -18.88 -9.43 -4.38
N ILE A 26 -18.82 -10.49 -3.59
CA ILE A 26 -17.56 -11.15 -3.27
C ILE A 26 -16.97 -11.75 -4.55
N GLU A 27 -15.70 -11.50 -4.81
CA GLU A 27 -15.00 -12.12 -5.91
C GLU A 27 -14.41 -13.47 -5.48
N PRO A 28 -14.53 -14.53 -6.31
CA PRO A 28 -13.83 -15.77 -6.05
C PRO A 28 -12.32 -15.54 -6.23
N ASP A 29 -11.54 -15.88 -5.21
CA ASP A 29 -10.09 -15.76 -5.28
C ASP A 29 -9.50 -16.72 -6.31
N GLY A 30 -8.65 -16.20 -7.19
CA GLY A 30 -7.89 -17.02 -8.14
C GLY A 30 -6.84 -17.89 -7.45
N MET A 31 -6.35 -17.46 -6.27
CA MET A 31 -5.47 -18.21 -5.37
C MET A 31 -6.03 -18.13 -3.95
N PRO A 32 -6.82 -19.13 -3.53
CA PRO A 32 -7.46 -19.13 -2.22
C PRO A 32 -6.43 -19.08 -1.08
N ASN A 33 -6.71 -18.32 -0.03
CA ASN A 33 -5.92 -18.34 1.20
C ASN A 33 -6.06 -19.68 1.95
N ALA A 34 -5.22 -19.88 2.97
CA ALA A 34 -5.20 -21.14 3.74
C ALA A 34 -6.54 -21.49 4.41
N GLN A 35 -7.42 -20.50 4.63
CA GLN A 35 -8.73 -20.69 5.24
C GLN A 35 -9.85 -20.84 4.21
N ASN A 36 -9.55 -20.66 2.91
CA ASN A 36 -10.52 -20.65 1.81
C ASN A 36 -11.70 -19.68 2.04
N ILE A 37 -11.39 -18.52 2.63
CA ILE A 37 -12.35 -17.44 2.88
C ILE A 37 -12.05 -16.29 1.92
N PRO A 38 -12.88 -16.02 0.91
CA PRO A 38 -12.67 -14.89 0.02
C PRO A 38 -12.87 -13.58 0.79
N LEU A 39 -11.91 -12.66 0.67
CA LEU A 39 -11.87 -11.39 1.42
C LEU A 39 -12.17 -10.19 0.54
N SER A 40 -11.96 -10.31 -0.75
CA SER A 40 -12.10 -9.22 -1.69
C SER A 40 -13.49 -9.20 -2.33
N SER A 41 -14.02 -8.00 -2.50
CA SER A 41 -15.21 -7.76 -3.30
C SER A 41 -14.83 -7.04 -4.60
N LEU A 42 -15.73 -7.08 -5.58
CA LEU A 42 -15.54 -6.37 -6.85
C LEU A 42 -15.27 -4.88 -6.63
N HIS A 43 -16.07 -4.22 -5.77
CA HIS A 43 -15.89 -2.80 -5.49
C HIS A 43 -14.56 -2.53 -4.78
N SER A 44 -14.23 -3.29 -3.73
CA SER A 44 -12.98 -3.10 -3.00
C SER A 44 -11.76 -3.30 -3.90
N ASN A 45 -11.78 -4.30 -4.79
CA ASN A 45 -10.71 -4.56 -5.73
C ASN A 45 -10.52 -3.44 -6.77
N VAL A 46 -11.61 -2.97 -7.37
CA VAL A 46 -11.55 -1.86 -8.34
C VAL A 46 -10.94 -0.62 -7.68
N TRP A 47 -11.43 -0.22 -6.50
CA TRP A 47 -10.93 0.96 -5.80
C TRP A 47 -9.50 0.79 -5.28
N TYR A 48 -9.14 -0.41 -4.82
CA TYR A 48 -7.76 -0.71 -4.38
C TYR A 48 -6.76 -0.52 -5.51
N HIS A 49 -7.03 -1.13 -6.67
CA HIS A 49 -6.11 -1.06 -7.81
C HIS A 49 -6.08 0.33 -8.45
N LEU A 50 -7.20 1.05 -8.48
CA LEU A 50 -7.24 2.44 -8.91
C LEU A 50 -6.41 3.33 -8.00
N GLY A 51 -6.57 3.19 -6.68
CA GLY A 51 -5.76 3.91 -5.68
C GLY A 51 -4.27 3.65 -5.86
N LEU A 52 -3.90 2.39 -6.11
CA LEU A 52 -2.51 2.00 -6.36
C LEU A 52 -1.96 2.60 -7.65
N ALA A 53 -2.73 2.56 -8.76
CA ALA A 53 -2.31 3.15 -10.03
C ALA A 53 -2.08 4.66 -9.91
N TYR A 54 -2.94 5.36 -9.20
CA TYR A 54 -2.75 6.77 -8.87
C TYR A 54 -1.53 7.00 -7.98
N TYR A 55 -1.32 6.17 -6.95
CA TYR A 55 -0.15 6.29 -6.08
C TYR A 55 1.16 6.13 -6.84
N LEU A 56 1.26 5.09 -7.69
CA LEU A 56 2.44 4.82 -8.51
C LEU A 56 2.72 5.92 -9.55
N SER A 57 1.68 6.61 -10.01
CA SER A 57 1.79 7.79 -10.88
C SER A 57 1.91 9.12 -10.14
N LYS A 58 2.01 9.08 -8.79
CA LYS A 58 2.16 10.25 -7.89
C LYS A 58 0.97 11.22 -7.88
N GLN A 59 -0.20 10.76 -8.28
CA GLN A 59 -1.47 11.46 -8.15
C GLN A 59 -2.08 11.17 -6.76
N TYR A 60 -1.47 11.76 -5.71
CA TYR A 60 -1.74 11.37 -4.34
C TYR A 60 -3.13 11.76 -3.82
N GLU A 61 -3.71 12.88 -4.28
CA GLU A 61 -5.06 13.28 -3.94
C GLU A 61 -6.10 12.31 -4.53
N GLU A 62 -5.92 11.88 -5.76
CA GLU A 62 -6.75 10.88 -6.44
C GLU A 62 -6.60 9.52 -5.77
N ALA A 63 -5.37 9.11 -5.45
CA ALA A 63 -5.09 7.89 -4.70
C ALA A 63 -5.80 7.90 -3.34
N TYR A 64 -5.78 9.03 -2.64
CA TYR A 64 -6.47 9.18 -1.36
C TYR A 64 -7.98 8.93 -1.48
N ARG A 65 -8.60 9.56 -2.49
CA ARG A 65 -10.04 9.39 -2.74
C ARG A 65 -10.41 7.94 -3.07
N ALA A 66 -9.60 7.29 -3.92
CA ALA A 66 -9.82 5.90 -4.30
C ALA A 66 -9.67 4.94 -3.09
N TYR A 67 -8.65 5.13 -2.26
CA TYR A 67 -8.47 4.30 -1.07
C TYR A 67 -9.52 4.53 0.03
N LEU A 68 -10.12 5.72 0.11
CA LEU A 68 -11.30 5.92 0.97
C LEU A 68 -12.49 5.08 0.47
N GLN A 69 -12.75 5.07 -0.85
CA GLN A 69 -13.79 4.22 -1.44
C GLN A 69 -13.48 2.72 -1.24
N CYS A 70 -12.23 2.31 -1.37
CA CYS A 70 -11.81 0.94 -1.07
C CYS A 70 -12.13 0.57 0.38
N ARG A 71 -11.83 1.45 1.34
CA ARG A 71 -12.13 1.23 2.76
C ARG A 71 -13.63 1.12 3.03
N GLU A 72 -14.45 1.95 2.39
CA GLU A 72 -15.89 1.95 2.54
C GLU A 72 -16.56 0.73 1.89
N SER A 73 -15.97 0.17 0.86
CA SER A 73 -16.49 -1.00 0.15
C SER A 73 -16.21 -2.32 0.86
N GLY A 74 -15.16 -2.41 1.69
CA GLY A 74 -14.80 -3.63 2.38
C GLY A 74 -15.36 -3.68 3.80
N ASP A 75 -15.80 -4.85 4.24
CA ASP A 75 -16.42 -5.10 5.55
C ASP A 75 -15.56 -5.92 6.52
N ASN A 76 -14.33 -6.28 6.12
CA ASN A 76 -13.44 -7.12 6.92
C ASN A 76 -12.16 -6.38 7.37
N TYR A 77 -11.46 -6.97 8.35
CA TYR A 77 -10.29 -6.34 8.95
C TYR A 77 -9.08 -6.33 8.00
N ASP A 78 -8.97 -7.28 7.07
CA ASP A 78 -7.95 -7.28 6.02
C ASP A 78 -8.06 -6.05 5.11
N ASN A 79 -9.29 -5.67 4.74
CA ASN A 79 -9.53 -4.43 3.99
C ASN A 79 -9.17 -3.17 4.81
N ILE A 80 -9.48 -3.19 6.12
CA ILE A 80 -9.13 -2.07 7.01
C ILE A 80 -7.62 -1.88 7.07
N VAL A 81 -6.83 -2.92 7.31
CA VAL A 81 -5.37 -2.78 7.44
C VAL A 81 -4.71 -2.40 6.13
N SER A 82 -5.10 -3.02 5.02
CA SER A 82 -4.52 -2.73 3.70
C SER A 82 -4.82 -1.31 3.23
N SER A 83 -6.08 -0.88 3.33
CA SER A 83 -6.46 0.49 2.97
C SER A 83 -5.84 1.53 3.92
N THR A 84 -5.75 1.23 5.22
CA THR A 84 -5.10 2.12 6.20
C THR A 84 -3.64 2.34 5.88
N HIS A 85 -2.89 1.29 5.55
CA HIS A 85 -1.49 1.39 5.16
C HIS A 85 -1.30 2.40 4.02
N TRP A 86 -2.04 2.26 2.92
CA TRP A 86 -1.91 3.15 1.78
C TRP A 86 -2.39 4.57 2.08
N LEU A 87 -3.51 4.73 2.77
CA LEU A 87 -4.00 6.05 3.19
C LEU A 87 -3.00 6.78 4.10
N TYR A 88 -2.34 6.06 5.01
CA TYR A 88 -1.28 6.59 5.85
C TYR A 88 -0.10 7.10 5.01
N LEU A 89 0.45 6.25 4.12
CA LEU A 89 1.55 6.66 3.25
C LEU A 89 1.19 7.84 2.35
N ILE A 90 -0.02 7.86 1.79
CA ILE A 90 -0.49 8.96 0.95
C ILE A 90 -0.51 10.27 1.73
N GLN A 91 -1.02 10.29 2.96
CA GLN A 91 -1.03 11.52 3.76
C GLN A 91 0.38 12.00 4.12
N LEU A 92 1.33 11.09 4.35
CA LEU A 92 2.74 11.47 4.50
C LEU A 92 3.30 12.10 3.21
N ARG A 93 2.96 11.57 2.03
CA ARG A 93 3.37 12.15 0.73
C ARG A 93 2.76 13.53 0.48
N LEU A 94 1.55 13.77 0.98
CA LEU A 94 0.85 15.06 0.92
C LEU A 94 1.34 16.06 2.00
N GLY A 95 2.24 15.65 2.89
CA GLY A 95 2.77 16.50 3.96
C GLY A 95 1.82 16.69 5.14
N ASN A 96 0.90 15.76 5.37
CA ASN A 96 -0.13 15.83 6.41
C ASN A 96 0.07 14.74 7.49
N PRO A 97 1.14 14.74 8.30
CA PRO A 97 1.45 13.68 9.25
C PRO A 97 0.36 13.50 10.33
N GLU A 98 -0.22 14.57 10.84
CA GLU A 98 -1.29 14.50 11.84
C GLU A 98 -2.55 13.78 11.28
N ARG A 99 -2.85 14.01 10.00
CA ARG A 99 -3.94 13.32 9.33
C ARG A 99 -3.59 11.86 9.08
N ALA A 100 -2.34 11.54 8.73
CA ALA A 100 -1.86 10.18 8.62
C ALA A 100 -2.07 9.42 9.95
N ASP A 101 -1.66 9.99 11.08
CA ASP A 101 -1.83 9.39 12.40
C ASP A 101 -3.30 9.16 12.75
N SER A 102 -4.19 10.08 12.40
CA SER A 102 -5.63 9.94 12.65
C SER A 102 -6.25 8.75 11.91
N LEU A 103 -5.72 8.40 10.73
CA LEU A 103 -6.17 7.26 9.94
C LEU A 103 -5.87 5.90 10.58
N LEU A 104 -4.95 5.86 11.53
CA LEU A 104 -4.62 4.65 12.29
C LEU A 104 -5.64 4.29 13.38
N ALA A 105 -6.66 5.13 13.61
CA ALA A 105 -7.66 4.91 14.67
C ALA A 105 -8.33 3.52 14.64
N PRO A 106 -8.73 2.95 13.48
CA PRO A 106 -9.38 1.64 13.42
C PRO A 106 -8.44 0.45 13.64
N ILE A 107 -7.11 0.68 13.68
CA ILE A 107 -6.13 -0.40 13.85
C ILE A 107 -6.13 -0.90 15.29
N GLN A 108 -6.30 -2.21 15.43
CA GLN A 108 -6.38 -2.93 16.70
C GLN A 108 -5.07 -3.68 16.98
N LYS A 109 -4.62 -3.70 18.22
CA LYS A 109 -3.36 -4.36 18.60
C LYS A 109 -3.41 -5.89 18.43
N GLU A 110 -4.58 -6.47 18.68
CA GLU A 110 -4.84 -7.91 18.59
C GLU A 110 -5.82 -8.24 17.43
N GLY A 111 -5.87 -7.36 16.44
CA GLY A 111 -6.71 -7.58 15.27
C GLY A 111 -6.21 -8.76 14.43
N VAL A 112 -7.11 -9.66 14.07
CA VAL A 112 -6.79 -10.86 13.29
C VAL A 112 -7.02 -10.59 11.82
N VAL A 113 -6.01 -10.83 11.02
CA VAL A 113 -6.05 -10.80 9.55
C VAL A 113 -5.84 -12.20 8.98
N ILE A 114 -6.31 -12.43 7.78
CA ILE A 114 -6.20 -13.72 7.09
C ILE A 114 -5.07 -13.67 6.04
N GLU A 115 -4.98 -12.58 5.28
CA GLU A 115 -4.01 -12.42 4.19
C GLU A 115 -3.06 -11.24 4.39
N ASN A 116 -3.53 -10.16 4.97
CA ASN A 116 -2.84 -8.86 4.99
C ASN A 116 -1.94 -8.65 6.22
N GLN A 117 -1.25 -9.71 6.70
CA GLN A 117 -0.38 -9.63 7.88
C GLN A 117 0.70 -8.56 7.72
N SER A 118 1.32 -8.45 6.55
CA SER A 118 2.34 -7.43 6.27
C SER A 118 1.84 -6.00 6.46
N TYR A 119 0.62 -5.71 6.04
CA TYR A 119 0.00 -4.40 6.25
C TYR A 119 -0.42 -4.17 7.70
N ALA A 120 -0.89 -5.22 8.39
CA ALA A 120 -1.20 -5.14 9.81
C ALA A 120 0.05 -4.80 10.64
N ASP A 121 1.16 -5.48 10.36
CA ASP A 121 2.44 -5.25 11.04
C ASP A 121 2.98 -3.83 10.76
N LEU A 122 2.88 -3.34 9.53
CA LEU A 122 3.23 -1.96 9.19
C LEU A 122 2.36 -0.95 9.95
N CYS A 123 1.05 -1.19 10.04
CA CYS A 123 0.16 -0.32 10.82
C CYS A 123 0.51 -0.34 12.32
N GLN A 124 0.94 -1.48 12.86
CA GLN A 124 1.43 -1.56 14.24
C GLN A 124 2.75 -0.79 14.44
N LEU A 125 3.66 -0.82 13.45
CA LEU A 125 4.85 0.02 13.44
C LEU A 125 4.48 1.51 13.45
N TYR A 126 3.55 1.94 12.59
CA TYR A 126 3.11 3.33 12.50
C TYR A 126 2.49 3.83 13.81
N LYS A 127 1.81 2.94 14.55
CA LYS A 127 1.30 3.23 15.91
C LYS A 127 2.37 3.17 17.00
N GLY A 128 3.62 2.81 16.67
CA GLY A 128 4.70 2.65 17.65
C GLY A 128 4.53 1.44 18.58
N TRP A 129 3.70 0.46 18.21
CA TRP A 129 3.49 -0.75 19.02
C TRP A 129 4.55 -1.82 18.81
N ILE A 130 5.21 -1.82 17.66
CA ILE A 130 6.36 -2.67 17.37
C ILE A 130 7.53 -1.84 16.86
N SER A 131 8.75 -2.36 16.98
CA SER A 131 9.96 -1.74 16.46
C SER A 131 10.22 -2.14 15.00
N PRO A 132 11.01 -1.35 14.23
CA PRO A 132 11.50 -1.76 12.92
C PRO A 132 12.20 -3.11 12.92
N ASP A 133 13.01 -3.40 13.94
CA ASP A 133 13.73 -4.67 14.06
C ASP A 133 12.77 -5.85 14.24
N THR A 134 11.71 -5.67 15.02
CA THR A 134 10.65 -6.67 15.19
C THR A 134 9.97 -6.97 13.84
N LEU A 135 9.66 -5.93 13.08
CA LEU A 135 9.04 -6.05 11.77
C LEU A 135 9.90 -6.85 10.78
N LEU A 136 11.21 -6.57 10.73
CA LEU A 136 12.15 -7.26 9.83
C LEU A 136 12.38 -8.73 10.21
N GLN A 137 12.28 -9.08 11.50
CA GLN A 137 12.43 -10.45 11.98
C GLN A 137 11.20 -11.33 11.72
N ALA A 138 10.03 -10.74 11.59
CA ALA A 138 8.76 -11.48 11.47
C ALA A 138 8.61 -12.26 10.15
N SER A 139 9.33 -11.92 9.08
CA SER A 139 9.15 -12.53 7.76
C SER A 139 10.44 -12.65 6.93
N PRO A 140 11.47 -13.35 7.38
CA PRO A 140 12.68 -13.53 6.59
C PRO A 140 12.38 -14.37 5.34
N GLY A 141 12.58 -13.78 4.15
CA GLY A 141 12.52 -14.50 2.86
C GLY A 141 11.13 -14.70 2.25
N ASN A 142 10.09 -14.04 2.75
CA ASN A 142 8.75 -14.11 2.18
C ASN A 142 8.58 -13.06 1.04
N PRO A 143 7.94 -13.39 -0.13
CA PRO A 143 7.60 -12.42 -1.18
C PRO A 143 6.73 -11.24 -0.70
N SER A 144 5.93 -11.41 0.36
CA SER A 144 5.23 -10.30 1.04
C SER A 144 6.18 -9.29 1.69
N ASN A 145 7.48 -9.60 1.76
CA ASN A 145 8.53 -8.71 2.27
C ASN A 145 8.68 -7.41 1.45
N ASP A 146 8.28 -7.39 0.19
CA ASP A 146 8.39 -6.17 -0.63
C ASP A 146 7.45 -5.07 -0.15
N ALA A 147 6.23 -5.43 0.29
CA ALA A 147 5.31 -4.47 0.90
C ALA A 147 5.84 -3.95 2.23
N VAL A 148 6.39 -4.86 3.07
CA VAL A 148 7.00 -4.51 4.35
C VAL A 148 8.20 -3.59 4.15
N ASN A 149 9.12 -3.96 3.27
CA ASN A 149 10.34 -3.19 3.02
C ASN A 149 10.03 -1.80 2.42
N TYR A 150 9.03 -1.70 1.53
CA TYR A 150 8.61 -0.43 0.99
C TYR A 150 7.94 0.47 2.06
N GLY A 151 7.04 -0.10 2.86
CA GLY A 151 6.40 0.61 3.96
C GLY A 151 7.40 1.10 5.00
N LEU A 152 8.36 0.25 5.37
CA LEU A 152 9.44 0.59 6.30
C LEU A 152 10.38 1.66 5.72
N ALA A 153 10.76 1.55 4.44
CA ALA A 153 11.56 2.57 3.77
C ALA A 153 10.87 3.93 3.78
N SER A 154 9.59 3.96 3.44
CA SER A 154 8.77 5.17 3.46
C SER A 154 8.66 5.78 4.85
N TRP A 155 8.53 4.94 5.89
CA TRP A 155 8.51 5.35 7.28
C TRP A 155 9.86 5.98 7.70
N TYR A 156 11.01 5.35 7.40
CA TYR A 156 12.33 5.92 7.69
C TYR A 156 12.56 7.27 6.99
N LEU A 157 12.16 7.39 5.72
CA LEU A 157 12.25 8.64 4.99
C LEU A 157 11.44 9.75 5.68
N HIS A 158 10.25 9.41 6.18
CA HIS A 158 9.41 10.36 6.91
C HIS A 158 10.01 10.73 8.28
N GLN A 159 10.64 9.78 8.98
CA GLN A 159 11.35 10.03 10.24
C GLN A 159 12.67 10.83 10.06
N GLY A 160 13.06 11.15 8.82
CA GLY A 160 14.29 11.88 8.50
C GLY A 160 15.52 10.97 8.37
N ASP A 161 15.42 9.66 8.57
CA ASP A 161 16.52 8.71 8.34
C ASP A 161 16.58 8.32 6.85
N SER A 162 16.97 9.29 6.02
CA SER A 162 17.07 9.10 4.58
C SER A 162 18.06 8.01 4.18
N SER A 163 19.11 7.78 4.98
CA SER A 163 20.10 6.74 4.69
C SER A 163 19.49 5.35 4.72
N LYS A 164 18.78 5.00 5.80
CA LYS A 164 18.10 3.70 5.89
C LYS A 164 16.95 3.57 4.88
N GLY A 165 16.17 4.63 4.69
CA GLY A 165 15.09 4.62 3.73
C GLY A 165 15.57 4.31 2.31
N ILE A 166 16.60 5.01 1.84
CA ILE A 166 17.17 4.80 0.51
C ILE A 166 17.79 3.40 0.39
N GLN A 167 18.54 2.95 1.40
CA GLN A 167 19.14 1.61 1.39
C GLN A 167 18.09 0.50 1.21
N LEU A 168 16.93 0.62 1.87
CA LEU A 168 15.83 -0.33 1.71
C LEU A 168 15.20 -0.26 0.30
N LEU A 169 15.00 0.95 -0.25
CA LEU A 169 14.50 1.10 -1.62
C LEU A 169 15.47 0.51 -2.66
N GLU A 170 16.78 0.74 -2.50
CA GLU A 170 17.81 0.17 -3.39
C GLU A 170 17.84 -1.36 -3.30
N ALA A 171 17.72 -1.93 -2.10
CA ALA A 171 17.64 -3.37 -1.91
C ALA A 171 16.41 -3.98 -2.58
N LEU A 172 15.25 -3.31 -2.51
CA LEU A 172 14.03 -3.72 -3.21
C LEU A 172 14.23 -3.76 -4.72
N VAL A 173 14.80 -2.71 -5.29
CA VAL A 173 15.01 -2.60 -6.75
C VAL A 173 16.11 -3.53 -7.24
N ALA A 174 17.08 -3.90 -6.40
CA ALA A 174 18.07 -4.93 -6.69
C ALA A 174 17.47 -6.35 -6.71
N GLY A 175 16.29 -6.55 -6.14
CA GLY A 175 15.52 -7.79 -6.18
C GLY A 175 14.97 -8.11 -7.56
N LYS A 176 14.30 -9.28 -7.68
CA LYS A 176 13.75 -9.77 -8.95
C LYS A 176 12.21 -9.74 -8.99
N ALA A 177 11.57 -9.16 -8.01
CA ALA A 177 10.11 -9.13 -7.90
C ALA A 177 9.49 -7.96 -8.69
N TYR A 178 9.82 -7.85 -9.98
CA TYR A 178 9.47 -6.73 -10.87
C TYR A 178 7.98 -6.39 -10.99
N THR A 179 7.12 -7.27 -10.53
CA THR A 179 5.66 -7.12 -10.57
C THR A 179 5.07 -6.79 -9.20
N SER A 180 5.86 -6.85 -8.12
CA SER A 180 5.36 -6.50 -6.79
C SER A 180 5.13 -4.99 -6.69
N PHE A 181 4.10 -4.60 -5.95
CA PHE A 181 3.76 -3.19 -5.75
C PHE A 181 4.85 -2.44 -4.98
N GLY A 182 5.48 -3.11 -4.00
CA GLY A 182 6.62 -2.56 -3.27
C GLY A 182 7.81 -2.25 -4.18
N TYR A 183 8.13 -3.14 -5.13
CA TYR A 183 9.17 -2.92 -6.13
C TYR A 183 8.86 -1.72 -7.03
N LEU A 184 7.64 -1.70 -7.60
CA LEU A 184 7.23 -0.63 -8.52
C LEU A 184 7.25 0.75 -7.84
N ALA A 185 6.80 0.81 -6.60
CA ALA A 185 6.79 2.03 -5.82
C ALA A 185 8.22 2.47 -5.45
N ALA A 186 9.09 1.54 -5.02
CA ALA A 186 10.49 1.81 -4.70
C ALA A 186 11.27 2.36 -5.91
N GLU A 187 11.08 1.77 -7.10
CA GLU A 187 11.71 2.24 -8.32
C GLU A 187 11.26 3.67 -8.68
N GLY A 188 9.96 3.95 -8.60
CA GLY A 188 9.43 5.29 -8.84
C GLY A 188 9.94 6.34 -7.84
N ASP A 189 10.14 5.96 -6.58
CA ASP A 189 10.65 6.84 -5.53
C ASP A 189 12.15 7.12 -5.72
N LEU A 190 12.95 6.11 -6.02
CA LEU A 190 14.39 6.29 -6.31
C LEU A 190 14.62 7.19 -7.52
N MET A 191 13.88 6.99 -8.61
CA MET A 191 13.96 7.85 -9.79
C MET A 191 13.70 9.32 -9.43
N HIS A 192 12.70 9.58 -8.58
CA HIS A 192 12.36 10.93 -8.14
C HIS A 192 13.43 11.51 -7.21
N TYR A 193 13.99 10.71 -6.32
CA TYR A 193 15.01 11.15 -5.37
C TYR A 193 16.30 11.57 -6.09
N PHE A 194 16.78 10.74 -7.02
CA PHE A 194 17.99 11.04 -7.79
C PHE A 194 17.80 12.19 -8.78
N SER A 195 16.61 12.37 -9.36
CA SER A 195 16.33 13.51 -10.23
C SER A 195 16.40 14.86 -9.50
N LYS A 196 16.02 14.91 -8.22
CA LYS A 196 16.15 16.11 -7.39
C LYS A 196 17.60 16.36 -6.92
N GLY A 197 18.39 15.32 -6.71
CA GLY A 197 19.79 15.42 -6.30
C GLY A 197 20.72 16.01 -7.38
N ASN A 198 20.38 15.83 -8.65
CA ASN A 198 21.15 16.34 -9.79
C ASN A 198 20.83 17.80 -10.17
N GLN A 199 19.92 18.46 -9.44
CA GLN A 199 19.55 19.88 -9.67
C GLN A 199 20.17 20.84 -8.66
N LYS A 200 21.11 20.40 -7.84
CA LYS A 200 21.93 21.19 -6.95
C LYS A 200 23.39 21.19 -7.42
#